data_6ed011b2b896a108e6a7be7d4a9f5795
#
_entry.id   6ed011b2b896a108e6a7be7d4a9f5795
#
_cell.length_a   1.000
_cell.length_b   1.000
_cell.length_c   1.000
_cell.angle_alpha   90.00
_cell.angle_beta   90.00
_cell.angle_gamma   90.00
#
_symmetry.space_group_name_H-M   'P 1'
#
loop_
_entity.id
_entity.type
_entity.pdbx_description
1 polymer ?
#
loop_
_entity_poly.entity_id
_entity_poly.type
_entity_poly.pdbx_seq_one_letter_code
_entity_poly.pdbx_strand_id
1 'polypeptide(L)'
;CGSRAGKMEQHNSGKPFVKQKKCVGCHSCAKICAHGAPTFGPDKKATIDTDKCVGCARCLAICPTDAIQCMYDEAPSILNKKIAEYTKAVVQGRPCFHVSLVMDVSPNCDCHSENDVPIVPNVGMFASFDPVALDQACIDAVLAQPKMPNSAIGSGEACQCEDHFKAAHPDTDWEAALIHSEKIGLGSREYKLVKI
;
A
#
# COMPACT_ATOMS: atom_id res chain seq x y z
N CYS A 1 -2.88 -2.44 5.69
CA CYS A 1 -3.22 -3.20 4.48
C CYS A 1 -4.36 -4.21 4.64
N GLY A 2 -4.97 -4.37 5.81
CA GLY A 2 -6.09 -5.26 6.03
C GLY A 2 -5.78 -6.74 5.77
N SER A 3 -6.72 -7.44 5.16
CA SER A 3 -6.55 -8.86 4.83
C SER A 3 -5.60 -9.09 3.66
N ARG A 4 -5.12 -10.33 3.51
CA ARG A 4 -4.30 -10.74 2.36
C ARG A 4 -4.99 -10.39 1.02
N ALA A 5 -6.31 -10.58 0.91
CA ALA A 5 -7.07 -10.21 -0.28
C ALA A 5 -7.07 -8.70 -0.52
N GLY A 6 -7.26 -7.89 0.53
CA GLY A 6 -7.24 -6.43 0.44
C GLY A 6 -5.88 -5.90 -0.01
N LYS A 7 -4.78 -6.40 0.57
CA LYS A 7 -3.43 -6.05 0.13
C LYS A 7 -3.22 -6.36 -1.35
N MET A 8 -3.66 -7.53 -1.80
CA MET A 8 -3.52 -7.96 -3.19
C MET A 8 -4.33 -7.07 -4.14
N GLU A 9 -5.55 -6.71 -3.75
CA GLU A 9 -6.40 -5.82 -4.54
C GLU A 9 -5.76 -4.42 -4.69
N GLN A 10 -5.18 -3.89 -3.62
CA GLN A 10 -4.48 -2.61 -3.64
C GLN A 10 -3.24 -2.63 -4.56
N HIS A 11 -2.42 -3.67 -4.47
CA HIS A 11 -1.12 -3.75 -5.13
C HIS A 11 -1.14 -4.39 -6.53
N ASN A 12 -2.30 -4.67 -7.11
CA ASN A 12 -2.41 -5.38 -8.38
C ASN A 12 -3.29 -4.62 -9.38
N SER A 13 -2.76 -4.38 -10.57
CA SER A 13 -3.48 -3.74 -11.68
C SER A 13 -4.42 -4.68 -12.42
N GLY A 14 -4.18 -5.99 -12.29
CA GLY A 14 -4.86 -7.02 -13.06
C GLY A 14 -5.62 -8.01 -12.20
N LYS A 15 -5.92 -9.14 -12.83
CA LYS A 15 -6.66 -10.25 -12.23
C LYS A 15 -5.69 -11.33 -11.77
N PRO A 16 -6.03 -12.10 -10.72
CA PRO A 16 -5.17 -13.18 -10.25
C PRO A 16 -5.02 -14.27 -11.30
N PHE A 17 -3.90 -14.97 -11.28
CA PHE A 17 -3.62 -16.11 -12.12
C PHE A 17 -3.28 -17.36 -11.27
N VAL A 18 -3.29 -18.54 -11.89
CA VAL A 18 -3.02 -19.82 -11.21
C VAL A 18 -1.69 -20.41 -11.64
N LYS A 19 -0.77 -20.60 -10.70
CA LYS A 19 0.43 -21.42 -10.90
C LYS A 19 0.03 -22.89 -10.91
N GLN A 20 -0.14 -23.46 -12.09
CA GLN A 20 -0.65 -24.81 -12.32
C GLN A 20 0.11 -25.92 -11.55
N LYS A 21 1.44 -25.73 -11.38
CA LYS A 21 2.31 -26.68 -10.65
C LYS A 21 1.94 -26.75 -9.15
N LYS A 22 1.40 -25.67 -8.58
CA LYS A 22 1.01 -25.59 -7.17
C LYS A 22 -0.47 -25.94 -6.92
N CYS A 23 -1.29 -25.93 -7.97
CA CYS A 23 -2.72 -26.18 -7.82
C CYS A 23 -2.98 -27.69 -7.59
N VAL A 24 -3.66 -27.99 -6.50
CA VAL A 24 -4.04 -29.37 -6.10
C VAL A 24 -5.52 -29.70 -6.37
N GLY A 25 -6.25 -28.80 -7.05
CA GLY A 25 -7.66 -29.04 -7.41
C GLY A 25 -8.63 -29.11 -6.22
N CYS A 26 -8.36 -28.40 -5.13
CA CYS A 26 -9.18 -28.47 -3.90
C CYS A 26 -10.53 -27.72 -3.99
N HIS A 27 -10.78 -26.98 -5.05
CA HIS A 27 -11.99 -26.16 -5.31
C HIS A 27 -12.30 -25.06 -4.28
N SER A 28 -11.43 -24.76 -3.33
CA SER A 28 -11.65 -23.69 -2.33
C SER A 28 -11.87 -22.33 -2.97
N CYS A 29 -11.17 -22.02 -4.05
CA CYS A 29 -11.33 -20.79 -4.81
C CYS A 29 -12.73 -20.64 -5.44
N ALA A 30 -13.34 -21.72 -5.91
CA ALA A 30 -14.70 -21.70 -6.44
C ALA A 30 -15.74 -21.45 -5.34
N LYS A 31 -15.56 -22.05 -4.17
CA LYS A 31 -16.48 -21.90 -3.03
C LYS A 31 -16.56 -20.47 -2.52
N ILE A 32 -15.48 -19.71 -2.57
CA ILE A 32 -15.41 -18.32 -2.09
C ILE A 32 -15.76 -17.29 -3.16
N CYS A 33 -15.76 -17.66 -4.43
CA CYS A 33 -15.95 -16.73 -5.54
C CYS A 33 -17.43 -16.43 -5.77
N ALA A 34 -17.84 -15.19 -5.51
CA ALA A 34 -19.21 -14.72 -5.78
C ALA A 34 -19.53 -14.58 -7.28
N HIS A 35 -18.51 -14.60 -8.15
CA HIS A 35 -18.64 -14.34 -9.60
C HIS A 35 -18.46 -15.60 -10.46
N GLY A 36 -18.21 -16.76 -9.86
CA GLY A 36 -18.00 -18.00 -10.60
C GLY A 36 -16.80 -17.98 -11.55
N ALA A 37 -15.79 -17.15 -11.26
CA ALA A 37 -14.62 -16.99 -12.12
C ALA A 37 -13.65 -18.19 -12.11
N PRO A 38 -13.42 -18.95 -11.00
CA PRO A 38 -12.60 -20.15 -11.04
C PRO A 38 -13.31 -21.27 -11.81
N THR A 39 -12.69 -21.76 -12.87
CA THR A 39 -13.10 -22.91 -13.68
C THR A 39 -12.09 -24.04 -13.52
N PHE A 40 -12.44 -25.26 -13.90
CA PHE A 40 -11.62 -26.45 -13.71
C PHE A 40 -11.60 -27.31 -14.97
N GLY A 41 -10.42 -27.66 -15.40
CA GLY A 41 -10.20 -28.56 -16.52
C GLY A 41 -10.30 -30.06 -16.12
N PRO A 42 -10.04 -30.96 -17.07
CA PRO A 42 -10.02 -32.43 -16.83
C PRO A 42 -9.02 -32.85 -15.76
N ASP A 43 -7.93 -32.11 -15.58
CA ASP A 43 -6.89 -32.29 -14.57
C ASP A 43 -7.31 -31.78 -13.18
N LYS A 44 -8.55 -31.30 -13.03
CA LYS A 44 -9.14 -30.69 -11.83
C LYS A 44 -8.44 -29.43 -11.33
N LYS A 45 -7.49 -28.90 -12.08
CA LYS A 45 -6.79 -27.66 -11.71
C LYS A 45 -7.59 -26.42 -12.06
N ALA A 46 -7.46 -25.41 -11.21
CA ALA A 46 -8.18 -24.15 -11.39
C ALA A 46 -7.59 -23.31 -12.52
N THR A 47 -8.46 -22.61 -13.23
CA THR A 47 -8.12 -21.49 -14.13
C THR A 47 -9.07 -20.34 -13.78
N ILE A 48 -8.61 -19.10 -13.90
CA ILE A 48 -9.44 -17.92 -13.64
C ILE A 48 -10.02 -17.42 -14.97
N ASP A 49 -11.33 -17.46 -15.08
CA ASP A 49 -12.06 -16.81 -16.17
C ASP A 49 -11.97 -15.28 -15.97
N THR A 50 -11.19 -14.64 -16.81
CA THR A 50 -10.90 -13.20 -16.69
C THR A 50 -12.12 -12.32 -17.00
N ASP A 51 -13.09 -12.81 -17.74
CA ASP A 51 -14.30 -12.04 -18.08
C ASP A 51 -15.27 -11.96 -16.90
N LYS A 52 -15.29 -13.01 -16.06
CA LYS A 52 -16.09 -13.06 -14.84
C LYS A 52 -15.36 -12.50 -13.61
N CYS A 53 -14.04 -12.47 -13.65
CA CYS A 53 -13.22 -12.05 -12.51
C CYS A 53 -13.27 -10.52 -12.33
N VAL A 54 -13.59 -10.07 -11.12
CA VAL A 54 -13.58 -8.64 -10.74
C VAL A 54 -12.31 -8.21 -9.98
N GLY A 55 -11.31 -9.09 -9.85
CA GLY A 55 -10.05 -8.76 -9.20
C GLY A 55 -10.06 -8.70 -7.66
N CYS A 56 -11.12 -9.13 -6.99
CA CYS A 56 -11.28 -9.00 -5.52
C CYS A 56 -10.32 -9.87 -4.68
N ALA A 57 -9.48 -10.69 -5.28
CA ALA A 57 -8.43 -11.53 -4.70
C ALA A 57 -8.85 -12.50 -3.57
N ARG A 58 -10.15 -12.71 -3.29
CA ARG A 58 -10.64 -13.65 -2.25
C ARG A 58 -10.14 -15.07 -2.47
N CYS A 59 -10.12 -15.54 -3.72
CA CYS A 59 -9.60 -16.86 -4.10
C CYS A 59 -8.13 -17.05 -3.75
N LEU A 60 -7.33 -15.97 -3.83
CA LEU A 60 -5.94 -15.97 -3.45
C LEU A 60 -5.78 -16.11 -1.93
N ALA A 61 -6.58 -15.36 -1.16
CA ALA A 61 -6.54 -15.41 0.31
C ALA A 61 -6.86 -16.79 0.88
N ILE A 62 -7.74 -17.56 0.23
CA ILE A 62 -8.18 -18.89 0.68
C ILE A 62 -7.34 -20.05 0.11
N CYS A 63 -6.45 -19.80 -0.85
CA CYS A 63 -5.70 -20.86 -1.50
C CYS A 63 -4.69 -21.51 -0.54
N PRO A 64 -4.85 -22.82 -0.19
CA PRO A 64 -4.00 -23.45 0.83
C PRO A 64 -2.58 -23.74 0.34
N THR A 65 -2.36 -23.72 -0.97
CA THR A 65 -1.05 -24.02 -1.60
C THR A 65 -0.38 -22.81 -2.22
N ASP A 66 -0.95 -21.60 -2.01
CA ASP A 66 -0.49 -20.39 -2.70
C ASP A 66 -0.36 -20.54 -4.23
N ALA A 67 -1.25 -21.35 -4.82
CA ALA A 67 -1.29 -21.54 -6.26
C ALA A 67 -1.84 -20.30 -6.99
N ILE A 68 -2.76 -19.56 -6.35
CA ILE A 68 -3.34 -18.34 -6.92
C ILE A 68 -2.49 -17.14 -6.51
N GLN A 69 -2.05 -16.37 -7.47
CA GLN A 69 -1.12 -15.25 -7.29
C GLN A 69 -1.54 -14.04 -8.13
N CYS A 70 -0.93 -12.90 -7.88
CA CYS A 70 -1.04 -11.69 -8.68
C CYS A 70 0.35 -11.12 -8.99
N MET A 71 0.42 -10.13 -9.85
CA MET A 71 1.69 -9.55 -10.32
C MET A 71 2.27 -8.51 -9.37
N TYR A 72 1.48 -7.89 -8.49
CA TYR A 72 1.89 -6.73 -7.67
C TYR A 72 2.41 -5.55 -8.52
N ASP A 73 1.72 -5.25 -9.60
CA ASP A 73 2.15 -4.34 -10.66
C ASP A 73 1.28 -3.07 -10.75
N GLU A 74 0.59 -2.71 -9.66
CA GLU A 74 -0.24 -1.50 -9.65
C GLU A 74 0.63 -0.25 -9.73
N ALA A 75 0.23 0.68 -10.59
CA ALA A 75 0.90 1.96 -10.72
C ALA A 75 0.86 2.73 -9.37
N PRO A 76 1.96 3.35 -8.93
CA PRO A 76 2.04 4.00 -7.62
C PRO A 76 0.93 5.01 -7.35
N SER A 77 0.54 5.82 -8.34
CA SER A 77 -0.55 6.79 -8.20
C SER A 77 -1.92 6.13 -7.99
N ILE A 78 -2.17 4.96 -8.59
CA ILE A 78 -3.42 4.21 -8.41
C ILE A 78 -3.42 3.50 -7.07
N LEU A 79 -2.31 2.86 -6.70
CA LEU A 79 -2.13 2.25 -5.38
C LEU A 79 -2.41 3.26 -4.27
N ASN A 80 -1.83 4.46 -4.37
CA ASN A 80 -1.99 5.51 -3.38
C ASN A 80 -3.44 6.02 -3.27
N LYS A 81 -4.16 6.12 -4.38
CA LYS A 81 -5.60 6.43 -4.36
C LYS A 81 -6.42 5.32 -3.68
N LYS A 82 -6.12 4.06 -3.97
CA LYS A 82 -6.76 2.92 -3.29
C LYS A 82 -6.50 2.93 -1.79
N ILE A 83 -5.29 3.29 -1.34
CA ILE A 83 -4.96 3.44 0.08
C ILE A 83 -5.86 4.49 0.74
N ALA A 84 -6.04 5.65 0.11
CA ALA A 84 -6.93 6.71 0.60
C ALA A 84 -8.39 6.23 0.72
N GLU A 85 -8.90 5.51 -0.28
CA GLU A 85 -10.26 4.95 -0.29
C GLU A 85 -10.48 3.91 0.83
N TYR A 86 -9.50 3.02 1.03
CA TYR A 86 -9.53 2.05 2.12
C TYR A 86 -9.48 2.74 3.49
N THR A 87 -8.66 3.77 3.64
CA THR A 87 -8.61 4.58 4.86
C THR A 87 -9.97 5.21 5.15
N LYS A 88 -10.60 5.84 4.14
CA LYS A 88 -11.94 6.40 4.27
C LYS A 88 -12.97 5.36 4.69
N ALA A 89 -12.95 4.18 4.07
CA ALA A 89 -13.88 3.09 4.42
C ALA A 89 -13.75 2.64 5.89
N VAL A 90 -12.55 2.75 6.48
CA VAL A 90 -12.32 2.40 7.89
C VAL A 90 -12.79 3.50 8.82
N VAL A 91 -12.50 4.77 8.53
CA VAL A 91 -12.72 5.88 9.49
C VAL A 91 -14.06 6.58 9.33
N GLN A 92 -14.71 6.47 8.17
CA GLN A 92 -15.96 7.20 7.88
C GLN A 92 -17.06 6.92 8.90
N GLY A 93 -17.63 7.98 9.47
CA GLY A 93 -18.72 7.91 10.43
C GLY A 93 -18.31 7.43 11.84
N ARG A 94 -17.02 7.40 12.13
CA ARG A 94 -16.46 6.99 13.42
C ARG A 94 -15.67 8.14 14.05
N PRO A 95 -15.71 8.33 15.37
CA PRO A 95 -14.76 9.21 16.03
C PRO A 95 -13.35 8.59 15.91
N CYS A 96 -12.41 9.35 15.35
CA CYS A 96 -11.04 8.92 15.15
C CYS A 96 -10.07 9.95 15.71
N PHE A 97 -8.95 9.46 16.21
CA PHE A 97 -7.80 10.25 16.60
C PHE A 97 -6.55 9.50 16.09
N HIS A 98 -5.68 10.21 15.42
CA HIS A 98 -4.53 9.64 14.72
C HIS A 98 -3.24 10.10 15.39
N VAL A 99 -2.28 9.19 15.50
CA VAL A 99 -0.94 9.45 16.01
C VAL A 99 0.07 8.85 15.06
N SER A 100 1.09 9.63 14.70
CA SER A 100 2.21 9.20 13.86
C SER A 100 3.53 9.39 14.60
N LEU A 101 4.37 8.37 14.58
CA LEU A 101 5.74 8.43 15.07
C LEU A 101 6.67 8.59 13.87
N VAL A 102 7.21 9.81 13.66
CA VAL A 102 8.20 10.10 12.62
C VAL A 102 9.58 9.79 13.18
N MET A 103 9.84 8.49 13.29
CA MET A 103 11.05 7.90 13.88
C MET A 103 11.44 6.67 13.07
N ASP A 104 12.73 6.40 12.99
CA ASP A 104 13.31 5.25 12.28
C ASP A 104 12.77 5.11 10.85
N VAL A 105 12.67 6.24 10.15
CA VAL A 105 12.12 6.32 8.79
C VAL A 105 13.03 5.56 7.84
N SER A 106 12.69 4.31 7.58
CA SER A 106 13.47 3.39 6.76
C SER A 106 13.19 3.56 5.26
N PRO A 107 14.14 3.18 4.38
CA PRO A 107 13.94 3.33 2.93
C PRO A 107 12.82 2.44 2.39
N ASN A 108 12.62 1.24 2.95
CA ASN A 108 11.61 0.30 2.49
C ASN A 108 10.40 0.25 3.44
N CYS A 109 9.24 -0.08 2.88
CA CYS A 109 8.05 -0.39 3.66
C CYS A 109 8.32 -1.58 4.58
N ASP A 110 7.77 -1.56 5.80
CA ASP A 110 7.85 -2.64 6.80
C ASP A 110 7.38 -4.02 6.30
N CYS A 111 6.70 -4.08 5.16
CA CYS A 111 6.34 -5.34 4.52
C CYS A 111 7.51 -6.04 3.79
N HIS A 112 8.63 -5.37 3.59
CA HIS A 112 9.86 -5.95 3.08
C HIS A 112 10.64 -6.67 4.18
N SER A 113 11.27 -7.78 3.83
CA SER A 113 12.13 -8.54 4.75
C SER A 113 13.52 -7.92 4.90
N GLU A 114 13.94 -7.16 3.93
CA GLU A 114 15.17 -6.37 3.90
C GLU A 114 14.89 -4.91 4.20
N ASN A 115 15.75 -4.29 4.94
CA ASN A 115 15.70 -2.87 5.24
C ASN A 115 17.12 -2.32 5.46
N ASP A 116 17.23 -1.02 5.69
CA ASP A 116 18.51 -0.33 5.86
C ASP A 116 18.37 0.71 6.97
N VAL A 117 19.44 1.43 7.24
CA VAL A 117 19.47 2.50 8.24
C VAL A 117 18.44 3.59 7.88
N PRO A 118 17.91 4.32 8.88
CA PRO A 118 16.98 5.42 8.63
C PRO A 118 17.53 6.44 7.64
N ILE A 119 16.65 6.94 6.78
CA ILE A 119 17.01 7.89 5.73
C ILE A 119 17.14 9.33 6.25
N VAL A 120 16.49 9.63 7.38
CA VAL A 120 16.53 10.92 8.08
C VAL A 120 16.64 10.72 9.59
N PRO A 121 17.08 11.72 10.37
CA PRO A 121 17.03 11.69 11.83
C PRO A 121 15.58 11.57 12.33
N ASN A 122 15.43 11.03 13.56
CA ASN A 122 14.13 11.01 14.24
C ASN A 122 13.60 12.42 14.45
N VAL A 123 12.32 12.64 14.13
CA VAL A 123 11.65 13.93 14.27
C VAL A 123 10.82 14.00 15.55
N GLY A 124 9.96 13.01 15.78
CA GLY A 124 9.11 12.95 16.96
C GLY A 124 7.70 12.40 16.67
N MET A 125 6.78 12.75 17.55
CA MET A 125 5.40 12.29 17.49
C MET A 125 4.47 13.42 17.04
N PHE A 126 3.56 13.09 16.14
CA PHE A 126 2.50 13.98 15.65
C PHE A 126 1.14 13.38 15.95
N ALA A 127 0.14 14.24 16.17
CA ALA A 127 -1.23 13.79 16.43
C ALA A 127 -2.26 14.76 15.84
N SER A 128 -3.37 14.22 15.31
CA SER A 128 -4.46 14.99 14.74
C SER A 128 -5.76 14.19 14.74
N PHE A 129 -6.90 14.89 14.70
CA PHE A 129 -8.19 14.29 14.36
C PHE A 129 -8.39 14.12 12.85
N ASP A 130 -7.61 14.84 12.03
CA ASP A 130 -7.63 14.75 10.58
C ASP A 130 -6.42 13.95 10.10
N PRO A 131 -6.64 12.75 9.48
CA PRO A 131 -5.55 11.90 9.02
C PRO A 131 -4.75 12.51 7.87
N VAL A 132 -5.38 13.33 7.02
CA VAL A 132 -4.73 13.94 5.85
C VAL A 132 -3.81 15.07 6.29
N ALA A 133 -4.28 15.92 7.21
CA ALA A 133 -3.47 16.96 7.85
C ALA A 133 -2.27 16.36 8.59
N LEU A 134 -2.48 15.23 9.27
CA LEU A 134 -1.41 14.52 9.97
C LEU A 134 -0.34 14.02 9.01
N ASP A 135 -0.75 13.33 7.94
CA ASP A 135 0.19 12.79 6.95
C ASP A 135 0.95 13.90 6.24
N GLN A 136 0.28 15.00 5.86
CA GLN A 136 0.95 16.17 5.26
C GLN A 136 2.01 16.76 6.23
N ALA A 137 1.67 16.95 7.50
CA ALA A 137 2.61 17.47 8.48
C ALA A 137 3.81 16.53 8.70
N CYS A 138 3.59 15.21 8.70
CA CYS A 138 4.66 14.22 8.82
C CYS A 138 5.57 14.22 7.59
N ILE A 139 5.00 14.30 6.39
CA ILE A 139 5.76 14.39 5.13
C ILE A 139 6.63 15.65 5.12
N ASP A 140 6.05 16.81 5.41
CA ASP A 140 6.79 18.09 5.47
C ASP A 140 7.91 18.02 6.52
N ALA A 141 7.66 17.39 7.65
CA ALA A 141 8.65 17.20 8.71
C ALA A 141 9.82 16.28 8.28
N VAL A 142 9.55 15.21 7.51
CA VAL A 142 10.59 14.35 6.94
C VAL A 142 11.39 15.08 5.88
N LEU A 143 10.74 15.79 4.96
CA LEU A 143 11.41 16.54 3.89
C LEU A 143 12.27 17.68 4.42
N ALA A 144 11.94 18.23 5.58
CA ALA A 144 12.73 19.26 6.25
C ALA A 144 14.01 18.72 6.95
N GLN A 145 14.16 17.39 7.10
CA GLN A 145 15.34 16.82 7.76
C GLN A 145 16.53 16.70 6.79
N PRO A 146 17.77 16.76 7.30
CA PRO A 146 18.93 16.38 6.51
C PRO A 146 18.90 14.87 6.23
N LYS A 147 19.40 14.47 5.05
CA LYS A 147 19.58 13.07 4.71
C LYS A 147 20.70 12.43 5.55
N MET A 148 20.49 11.22 6.03
CA MET A 148 21.52 10.47 6.73
C MET A 148 22.64 10.03 5.76
N PRO A 149 23.92 10.36 6.01
CA PRO A 149 25.00 10.16 5.03
C PRO A 149 25.21 8.71 4.59
N ASN A 150 24.94 7.76 5.48
CA ASN A 150 25.14 6.33 5.21
C ASN A 150 23.85 5.60 4.84
N SER A 151 22.78 6.34 4.52
CA SER A 151 21.49 5.77 4.14
C SER A 151 21.38 5.57 2.63
N ALA A 152 20.33 4.89 2.21
CA ALA A 152 19.99 4.68 0.79
C ALA A 152 19.90 5.99 -0.03
N ILE A 153 19.62 7.13 0.62
CA ILE A 153 19.50 8.44 -0.03
C ILE A 153 20.65 9.41 0.33
N GLY A 154 21.62 8.95 1.11
CA GLY A 154 22.70 9.80 1.63
C GLY A 154 23.89 9.97 0.70
N SER A 155 23.96 9.26 -0.43
CA SER A 155 25.08 9.29 -1.37
C SER A 155 24.62 9.18 -2.84
N GLY A 156 25.53 9.39 -3.78
CA GLY A 156 25.27 9.29 -5.20
C GLY A 156 24.24 10.30 -5.73
N GLU A 157 23.51 9.93 -6.77
CA GLU A 157 22.48 10.77 -7.40
C GLU A 157 21.29 11.00 -6.46
N ALA A 158 20.93 10.03 -5.64
CA ALA A 158 19.84 10.14 -4.66
C ALA A 158 20.06 11.29 -3.65
N CYS A 159 21.31 11.58 -3.32
CA CYS A 159 21.65 12.71 -2.43
C CYS A 159 21.26 14.07 -3.00
N GLN A 160 21.19 14.23 -4.31
CA GLN A 160 20.88 15.48 -5.01
C GLN A 160 19.37 15.71 -5.17
N CYS A 161 18.54 14.67 -5.01
CA CYS A 161 17.10 14.79 -5.12
C CYS A 161 16.53 15.50 -3.88
N GLU A 162 15.81 16.59 -4.04
CA GLU A 162 15.21 17.33 -2.90
C GLU A 162 14.10 16.53 -2.20
N ASP A 163 13.33 15.77 -2.96
CA ASP A 163 12.29 14.89 -2.43
C ASP A 163 12.89 13.58 -1.91
N HIS A 164 12.89 13.38 -0.59
CA HIS A 164 13.47 12.22 0.08
C HIS A 164 12.77 10.91 -0.29
N PHE A 165 11.45 10.96 -0.54
CA PHE A 165 10.67 9.79 -0.93
C PHE A 165 11.00 9.37 -2.37
N LYS A 166 11.12 10.33 -3.28
CA LYS A 166 11.56 10.08 -4.67
C LYS A 166 13.04 9.71 -4.75
N ALA A 167 13.86 10.21 -3.83
CA ALA A 167 15.26 9.78 -3.73
C ALA A 167 15.38 8.29 -3.35
N ALA A 168 14.49 7.78 -2.48
CA ALA A 168 14.44 6.37 -2.10
C ALA A 168 13.74 5.51 -3.16
N HIS A 169 12.66 6.00 -3.74
CA HIS A 169 11.82 5.32 -4.72
C HIS A 169 11.41 6.29 -5.84
N PRO A 170 12.19 6.38 -6.94
CA PRO A 170 11.95 7.36 -8.01
C PRO A 170 10.55 7.30 -8.64
N ASP A 171 9.94 6.13 -8.67
CA ASP A 171 8.61 5.90 -9.25
C ASP A 171 7.45 6.23 -8.28
N THR A 172 7.74 6.67 -7.05
CA THR A 172 6.68 6.96 -6.07
C THR A 172 5.88 8.20 -6.44
N ASP A 173 4.59 8.20 -6.09
CA ASP A 173 3.67 9.32 -6.25
C ASP A 173 2.89 9.50 -4.93
N TRP A 174 3.60 9.87 -3.87
CA TRP A 174 3.00 10.03 -2.54
C TRP A 174 1.92 11.12 -2.48
N GLU A 175 2.05 12.17 -3.29
CA GLU A 175 1.08 13.26 -3.35
C GLU A 175 -0.30 12.78 -3.83
N ALA A 176 -0.34 11.79 -4.71
CA ALA A 176 -1.60 11.23 -5.21
C ALA A 176 -2.52 10.74 -4.09
N ALA A 177 -1.97 10.19 -2.99
CA ALA A 177 -2.75 9.79 -1.83
C ALA A 177 -3.43 10.98 -1.17
N LEU A 178 -2.69 12.05 -0.90
CA LEU A 178 -3.19 13.23 -0.19
C LEU A 178 -4.21 14.01 -1.04
N ILE A 179 -3.88 14.26 -2.32
CA ILE A 179 -4.79 14.93 -3.27
C ILE A 179 -6.11 14.16 -3.40
N HIS A 180 -6.02 12.82 -3.52
CA HIS A 180 -7.22 11.99 -3.63
C HIS A 180 -8.01 11.95 -2.32
N SER A 181 -7.32 11.95 -1.18
CA SER A 181 -7.93 12.01 0.15
C SER A 181 -8.78 13.26 0.35
N GLU A 182 -8.28 14.44 -0.04
CA GLU A 182 -9.07 15.67 -0.04
C GLU A 182 -10.26 15.58 -0.98
N LYS A 183 -10.03 15.12 -2.22
CA LYS A 183 -11.08 14.98 -3.24
C LYS A 183 -12.24 14.11 -2.78
N ILE A 184 -11.96 13.02 -2.06
CA ILE A 184 -13.01 12.11 -1.54
C ILE A 184 -13.57 12.57 -0.19
N GLY A 185 -13.09 13.68 0.38
CA GLY A 185 -13.56 14.23 1.66
C GLY A 185 -13.14 13.38 2.86
N LEU A 186 -11.91 12.86 2.85
CA LEU A 186 -11.32 12.15 4.01
C LEU A 186 -10.77 13.14 5.04
N GLY A 187 -10.23 14.29 4.59
CA GLY A 187 -9.65 15.34 5.42
C GLY A 187 -9.11 16.48 4.55
N SER A 188 -8.27 17.33 5.11
CA SER A 188 -7.61 18.45 4.44
C SER A 188 -6.10 18.40 4.61
N ARG A 189 -5.35 18.81 3.58
CA ARG A 189 -3.89 18.97 3.65
C ARG A 189 -3.47 20.24 4.43
N GLU A 190 -4.38 21.16 4.65
CA GLU A 190 -4.10 22.36 5.44
C GLU A 190 -4.01 22.01 6.92
N TYR A 191 -2.96 22.46 7.59
CA TYR A 191 -2.76 22.22 9.02
C TYR A 191 -2.09 23.42 9.71
N LYS A 192 -2.24 23.46 11.02
CA LYS A 192 -1.48 24.35 11.91
C LYS A 192 -0.73 23.50 12.93
N LEU A 193 0.59 23.52 12.87
CA LEU A 193 1.41 22.79 13.83
C LEU A 193 1.47 23.56 15.17
N VAL A 194 1.12 22.86 16.24
CA VAL A 194 1.23 23.33 17.61
C VAL A 194 2.23 22.43 18.33
N LYS A 195 3.33 23.02 18.83
CA LYS A 195 4.30 22.29 19.66
C LYS A 195 3.84 22.33 21.11
N ILE A 196 3.91 21.20 21.79
CA ILE A 196 3.59 21.02 23.21
C ILE A 196 4.82 20.53 23.96
#